data_e0b1171a192087ae8dfb5a0873b0ee9c
#
_entry.id   e0b1171a192087ae8dfb5a0873b0ee9c
#
_cell.length_a   1.000
_cell.length_b   1.000
_cell.length_c   1.000
_cell.angle_alpha   90.00
_cell.angle_beta   90.00
_cell.angle_gamma   90.00
#
_symmetry.space_group_name_H-M   'P 1'
#
loop_
_entity.id
_entity.type
_entity.pdbx_description
1 polymer ?
#
loop_
_entity_poly.entity_id
_entity_poly.type
_entity_poly.pdbx_seq_one_letter_code
_entity_poly.pdbx_strand_id
1 'polypeptide(L)'
;MTGLRANLFFVSLGLSLLGLVMVYSATYREFGTHYLLLRGAHVALGVVAFFLASRVRYTAWRRYAPALYLAVLVCLVSVLIPGIGTEVGGARRWLDFGPLSLQPGEFAKLAVVLMLGCAVARVPPGSGLPLRPLAAVGVLFALVLVEPDFGTSVVLLAGAAGVLWASELRTGDLMLSAVAAFFVLLGVMWLAPYRRERFMTFLDPWAAADGSGYQVVQSMVAIKAGGFFASGAGAGAQGTAVPELGTDMIFALIGEELGLFGMMAVIAAFGFVTLAGFKISLRAPSVLGRCVAAGLTMMLAVQAIFNVGAAMAVLPLAGMTLPFISYGGSSLLVCFAAVGILYRISEDSERAREAKPRARKTANTDRRRGHGGARNTRALRGG
;
A
#
# COMPACT_ATOMS: atom_id res chain seq x y z
N MET A 1 -19.54 8.07 -8.03
CA MET A 1 -18.15 7.58 -7.83
C MET A 1 -17.09 8.57 -8.30
N THR A 2 -17.40 9.49 -9.19
CA THR A 2 -16.47 10.56 -9.60
C THR A 2 -15.91 11.33 -8.42
N GLY A 3 -16.73 11.72 -7.45
CA GLY A 3 -16.25 12.34 -6.21
C GLY A 3 -15.35 11.43 -5.35
N LEU A 4 -15.65 10.12 -5.24
CA LEU A 4 -14.86 9.21 -4.40
C LEU A 4 -13.42 9.06 -4.91
N ARG A 5 -13.23 8.87 -6.22
CA ARG A 5 -11.90 8.71 -6.81
C ARG A 5 -11.09 10.01 -6.81
N ALA A 6 -11.77 11.16 -7.03
CA ALA A 6 -11.12 12.46 -6.93
C ALA A 6 -10.67 12.73 -5.48
N ASN A 7 -11.54 12.49 -4.50
CA ASN A 7 -11.20 12.64 -3.09
C ASN A 7 -10.06 11.71 -2.67
N LEU A 8 -10.00 10.47 -3.20
CA LEU A 8 -8.89 9.55 -2.93
C LEU A 8 -7.55 10.14 -3.38
N PHE A 9 -7.49 10.73 -4.59
CA PHE A 9 -6.29 11.42 -5.06
C PHE A 9 -5.94 12.64 -4.20
N PHE A 10 -6.91 13.52 -3.93
CA PHE A 10 -6.65 14.74 -3.16
C PHE A 10 -6.26 14.46 -1.71
N VAL A 11 -6.85 13.44 -1.06
CA VAL A 11 -6.44 13.02 0.29
C VAL A 11 -5.01 12.46 0.27
N SER A 12 -4.65 11.63 -0.71
CA SER A 12 -3.28 11.11 -0.86
C SER A 12 -2.27 12.23 -1.13
N LEU A 13 -2.64 13.21 -1.95
CA LEU A 13 -1.82 14.40 -2.21
C LEU A 13 -1.68 15.25 -0.95
N GLY A 14 -2.78 15.50 -0.23
CA GLY A 14 -2.77 16.25 1.03
C GLY A 14 -1.86 15.60 2.09
N LEU A 15 -1.92 14.27 2.25
CA LEU A 15 -1.00 13.52 3.10
C LEU A 15 0.46 13.70 2.66
N SER A 16 0.74 13.74 1.34
CA SER A 16 2.11 13.94 0.83
C SER A 16 2.62 15.35 1.03
N LEU A 17 1.74 16.34 0.93
CA LEU A 17 2.08 17.74 1.23
C LEU A 17 2.31 17.94 2.73
N LEU A 18 1.50 17.31 3.59
CA LEU A 18 1.77 17.25 5.02
C LEU A 18 3.14 16.60 5.28
N GLY A 19 3.42 15.46 4.63
CA GLY A 19 4.71 14.79 4.72
C GLY A 19 5.88 15.67 4.28
N LEU A 20 5.68 16.53 3.26
CA LEU A 20 6.70 17.50 2.82
C LEU A 20 7.04 18.49 3.95
N VAL A 21 6.02 19.03 4.61
CA VAL A 21 6.18 19.96 5.73
C VAL A 21 6.85 19.27 6.92
N MET A 22 6.39 18.07 7.28
CA MET A 22 6.92 17.33 8.44
C MET A 22 8.37 16.87 8.23
N VAL A 23 8.71 16.37 7.02
CA VAL A 23 10.10 16.01 6.70
C VAL A 23 11.01 17.26 6.73
N TYR A 24 10.53 18.38 6.23
CA TYR A 24 11.27 19.64 6.31
C TYR A 24 11.51 20.05 7.76
N SER A 25 10.48 20.00 8.60
CA SER A 25 10.60 20.29 10.03
C SER A 25 11.61 19.38 10.73
N ALA A 26 11.58 18.07 10.42
CA ALA A 26 12.52 17.11 10.98
C ALA A 26 13.97 17.33 10.59
N THR A 27 14.25 17.88 9.38
CA THR A 27 15.60 17.87 8.80
C THR A 27 16.21 19.25 8.62
N TYR A 28 15.44 20.33 8.77
CA TYR A 28 15.88 21.69 8.47
C TYR A 28 17.10 22.14 9.28
N ARG A 29 17.16 21.77 10.58
CA ARG A 29 18.25 22.20 11.49
C ARG A 29 19.61 21.65 11.07
N GLU A 30 19.66 20.46 10.48
CA GLU A 30 20.91 19.79 10.10
C GLU A 30 21.24 19.98 8.62
N PHE A 31 20.24 19.95 7.74
CA PHE A 31 20.41 19.86 6.28
C PHE A 31 19.80 21.02 5.50
N GLY A 32 19.23 22.02 6.18
CA GLY A 32 18.60 23.18 5.54
C GLY A 32 17.44 22.74 4.61
N THR A 33 17.43 23.27 3.39
CA THR A 33 16.37 23.01 2.41
C THR A 33 16.61 21.78 1.52
N HIS A 34 17.71 21.05 1.71
CA HIS A 34 18.10 19.95 0.83
C HIS A 34 17.02 18.85 0.78
N TYR A 35 16.57 18.36 1.93
CA TYR A 35 15.54 17.33 2.01
C TYR A 35 14.16 17.82 1.56
N LEU A 36 13.86 19.11 1.69
CA LEU A 36 12.64 19.70 1.14
C LEU A 36 12.60 19.58 -0.39
N LEU A 37 13.69 19.90 -1.07
CA LEU A 37 13.79 19.82 -2.52
C LEU A 37 13.71 18.35 -3.00
N LEU A 38 14.47 17.46 -2.36
CA LEU A 38 14.41 16.03 -2.68
C LEU A 38 13.00 15.44 -2.46
N ARG A 39 12.39 15.78 -1.33
CA ARG A 39 11.02 15.32 -1.03
C ARG A 39 10.01 15.89 -2.02
N GLY A 40 10.14 17.16 -2.39
CA GLY A 40 9.34 17.80 -3.44
C GLY A 40 9.46 17.09 -4.78
N ALA A 41 10.67 16.71 -5.18
CA ALA A 41 10.91 15.92 -6.39
C ALA A 41 10.26 14.52 -6.29
N HIS A 42 10.35 13.84 -5.14
CA HIS A 42 9.68 12.56 -4.93
C HIS A 42 8.15 12.67 -5.00
N VAL A 43 7.55 13.75 -4.46
CA VAL A 43 6.11 14.02 -4.59
C VAL A 43 5.73 14.23 -6.06
N ALA A 44 6.49 15.03 -6.80
CA ALA A 44 6.26 15.25 -8.22
C ALA A 44 6.33 13.94 -9.03
N LEU A 45 7.37 13.12 -8.80
CA LEU A 45 7.50 11.80 -9.42
C LEU A 45 6.36 10.86 -9.01
N GLY A 46 5.92 10.91 -7.74
CA GLY A 46 4.76 10.16 -7.26
C GLY A 46 3.48 10.54 -7.99
N VAL A 47 3.22 11.83 -8.18
CA VAL A 47 2.07 12.33 -8.96
C VAL A 47 2.16 11.86 -10.42
N VAL A 48 3.34 11.89 -11.03
CA VAL A 48 3.56 11.31 -12.37
C VAL A 48 3.23 9.82 -12.38
N ALA A 49 3.71 9.05 -11.39
CA ALA A 49 3.40 7.62 -11.26
C ALA A 49 1.89 7.37 -11.12
N PHE A 50 1.17 8.21 -10.36
CA PHE A 50 -0.29 8.16 -10.28
C PHE A 50 -0.94 8.34 -11.65
N PHE A 51 -0.57 9.38 -12.41
CA PHE A 51 -1.16 9.63 -13.73
C PHE A 51 -0.83 8.53 -14.72
N LEU A 52 0.39 8.00 -14.72
CA LEU A 52 0.77 6.88 -15.58
C LEU A 52 -0.04 5.63 -15.23
N ALA A 53 -0.12 5.27 -13.96
CA ALA A 53 -0.87 4.11 -13.49
C ALA A 53 -2.39 4.25 -13.76
N SER A 54 -2.95 5.45 -13.60
CA SER A 54 -4.38 5.73 -13.85
C SER A 54 -4.75 5.66 -15.33
N ARG A 55 -3.80 5.85 -16.26
CA ARG A 55 -4.03 5.70 -17.71
C ARG A 55 -4.00 4.26 -18.18
N VAL A 56 -3.32 3.37 -17.45
CA VAL A 56 -3.25 1.95 -17.80
C VAL A 56 -4.55 1.25 -17.41
N ARG A 57 -5.24 0.65 -18.39
CA ARG A 57 -6.43 -0.18 -18.11
C ARG A 57 -6.06 -1.29 -17.14
N TYR A 58 -6.83 -1.48 -16.07
CA TYR A 58 -6.49 -2.50 -15.06
C TYR A 58 -6.40 -3.92 -15.64
N THR A 59 -7.11 -4.21 -16.74
CA THR A 59 -7.02 -5.49 -17.45
C THR A 59 -5.68 -5.71 -18.17
N ALA A 60 -4.97 -4.62 -18.52
CA ALA A 60 -3.66 -4.70 -19.17
C ALA A 60 -2.57 -5.22 -18.21
N TRP A 61 -2.78 -5.13 -16.90
CA TRP A 61 -1.87 -5.71 -15.92
C TRP A 61 -1.71 -7.22 -16.07
N ARG A 62 -2.68 -7.93 -16.68
CA ARG A 62 -2.51 -9.35 -17.05
C ARG A 62 -1.28 -9.61 -17.93
N ARG A 63 -0.90 -8.62 -18.75
CA ARG A 63 0.27 -8.68 -19.64
C ARG A 63 1.54 -8.20 -18.93
N TYR A 64 1.44 -7.14 -18.12
CA TYR A 64 2.60 -6.49 -17.53
C TYR A 64 3.02 -7.07 -16.17
N ALA A 65 2.10 -7.67 -15.40
CA ALA A 65 2.41 -8.19 -14.08
C ALA A 65 3.53 -9.26 -14.06
N PRO A 66 3.62 -10.21 -15.00
CA PRO A 66 4.74 -11.15 -15.03
C PRO A 66 6.10 -10.49 -15.31
N ALA A 67 6.12 -9.47 -16.18
CA ALA A 67 7.35 -8.73 -16.48
C ALA A 67 7.77 -7.86 -15.26
N LEU A 68 6.82 -7.21 -14.60
CA LEU A 68 7.07 -6.46 -13.36
C LEU A 68 7.60 -7.39 -12.26
N TYR A 69 6.98 -8.56 -12.08
CA TYR A 69 7.44 -9.56 -11.12
C TYR A 69 8.88 -9.98 -11.39
N LEU A 70 9.21 -10.31 -12.64
CA LEU A 70 10.56 -10.72 -13.02
C LEU A 70 11.59 -9.58 -12.83
N ALA A 71 11.23 -8.35 -13.19
CA ALA A 71 12.10 -7.20 -12.98
C ALA A 71 12.38 -6.97 -11.48
N VAL A 72 11.36 -7.05 -10.64
CA VAL A 72 11.49 -6.92 -9.18
C VAL A 72 12.30 -8.08 -8.60
N LEU A 73 12.08 -9.31 -9.07
CA LEU A 73 12.86 -10.48 -8.66
C LEU A 73 14.36 -10.29 -8.97
N VAL A 74 14.69 -9.83 -10.18
CA VAL A 74 16.08 -9.53 -10.57
C VAL A 74 16.65 -8.42 -9.67
N CYS A 75 15.91 -7.34 -9.40
CA CYS A 75 16.38 -6.27 -8.52
C CYS A 75 16.63 -6.76 -7.09
N LEU A 76 15.72 -7.57 -6.51
CA LEU A 76 15.90 -8.14 -5.16
C LEU A 76 17.14 -9.04 -5.11
N VAL A 77 17.34 -9.88 -6.11
CA VAL A 77 18.56 -10.71 -6.18
C VAL A 77 19.81 -9.85 -6.33
N SER A 78 19.75 -8.79 -7.15
CA SER A 78 20.89 -7.87 -7.36
C SER A 78 21.30 -7.13 -6.08
N VAL A 79 20.33 -6.74 -5.22
CA VAL A 79 20.62 -6.10 -3.92
C VAL A 79 21.48 -7.00 -3.02
N LEU A 80 21.27 -8.32 -3.07
CA LEU A 80 22.02 -9.27 -2.24
C LEU A 80 23.47 -9.44 -2.69
N ILE A 81 23.82 -9.01 -3.92
CA ILE A 81 25.18 -9.15 -4.47
C ILE A 81 26.08 -8.06 -3.86
N PRO A 82 27.22 -8.46 -3.20
CA PRO A 82 28.19 -7.48 -2.71
C PRO A 82 28.71 -6.57 -3.84
N GLY A 83 28.72 -5.26 -3.58
CA GLY A 83 29.17 -4.26 -4.56
C GLY A 83 28.07 -3.72 -5.49
N ILE A 84 26.86 -4.33 -5.53
CA ILE A 84 25.69 -3.80 -6.24
C ILE A 84 24.68 -3.20 -5.24
N GLY A 85 24.34 -3.95 -4.21
CA GLY A 85 23.46 -3.46 -3.15
C GLY A 85 24.20 -2.59 -2.13
N THR A 86 23.60 -1.44 -1.81
CA THR A 86 24.11 -0.51 -0.78
C THR A 86 23.58 -0.92 0.58
N GLU A 87 24.46 -0.94 1.57
CA GLU A 87 24.16 -1.27 2.95
C GLU A 87 23.87 0.00 3.75
N VAL A 88 22.68 0.08 4.33
CA VAL A 88 22.27 1.17 5.22
C VAL A 88 21.73 0.55 6.51
N GLY A 89 22.25 0.99 7.66
CA GLY A 89 21.80 0.48 8.96
C GLY A 89 22.02 -1.02 9.15
N GLY A 90 23.09 -1.61 8.59
CA GLY A 90 23.40 -3.03 8.69
C GLY A 90 22.57 -3.95 7.80
N ALA A 91 21.80 -3.40 6.84
CA ALA A 91 21.01 -4.17 5.88
C ALA A 91 21.20 -3.68 4.44
N ARG A 92 21.40 -4.62 3.51
CA ARG A 92 21.47 -4.31 2.08
C ARG A 92 20.08 -4.37 1.49
N ARG A 93 19.50 -3.19 1.18
CA ARG A 93 18.11 -3.06 0.70
C ARG A 93 17.95 -2.08 -0.43
N TRP A 94 19.03 -1.38 -0.81
CA TRP A 94 18.99 -0.26 -1.74
C TRP A 94 19.85 -0.52 -2.96
N LEU A 95 19.36 -0.06 -4.11
CA LEU A 95 20.13 0.06 -5.35
C LEU A 95 20.33 1.55 -5.61
N ASP A 96 21.58 2.00 -5.56
CA ASP A 96 21.92 3.41 -5.77
C ASP A 96 22.33 3.66 -7.22
N PHE A 97 21.61 4.58 -7.86
CA PHE A 97 21.89 5.07 -9.22
C PHE A 97 22.28 6.54 -9.18
N GLY A 98 23.20 6.89 -8.31
CA GLY A 98 23.64 8.28 -8.08
C GLY A 98 22.61 9.09 -7.29
N PRO A 99 21.87 10.03 -7.91
CA PRO A 99 20.91 10.85 -7.17
C PRO A 99 19.61 10.11 -6.82
N LEU A 100 19.41 8.91 -7.36
CA LEU A 100 18.22 8.09 -7.15
C LEU A 100 18.61 6.80 -6.43
N SER A 101 18.06 6.58 -5.25
CA SER A 101 18.10 5.29 -4.56
C SER A 101 16.76 4.58 -4.70
N LEU A 102 16.81 3.31 -5.08
CA LEU A 102 15.63 2.47 -5.30
C LEU A 102 15.64 1.32 -4.30
N GLN A 103 14.50 1.12 -3.61
CA GLN A 103 14.29 -0.02 -2.72
C GLN A 103 13.40 -1.05 -3.44
N PRO A 104 13.96 -2.17 -3.92
CA PRO A 104 13.19 -3.17 -4.68
C PRO A 104 12.05 -3.80 -3.86
N GLY A 105 12.21 -3.94 -2.55
CA GLY A 105 11.17 -4.43 -1.64
C GLY A 105 9.87 -3.62 -1.71
N GLU A 106 9.95 -2.31 -1.94
CA GLU A 106 8.76 -1.47 -2.13
C GLU A 106 7.96 -1.88 -3.37
N PHE A 107 8.65 -2.13 -4.49
CA PHE A 107 8.03 -2.58 -5.73
C PHE A 107 7.54 -4.03 -5.65
N ALA A 108 8.14 -4.86 -4.79
CA ALA A 108 7.72 -6.24 -4.56
C ALA A 108 6.27 -6.32 -4.04
N LYS A 109 5.87 -5.39 -3.19
CA LYS A 109 4.49 -5.30 -2.68
C LYS A 109 3.49 -5.13 -3.82
N LEU A 110 3.77 -4.21 -4.75
CA LEU A 110 2.92 -3.96 -5.92
C LEU A 110 2.93 -5.15 -6.89
N ALA A 111 4.11 -5.73 -7.16
CA ALA A 111 4.28 -6.87 -8.04
C ALA A 111 3.48 -8.10 -7.56
N VAL A 112 3.52 -8.38 -6.24
CA VAL A 112 2.75 -9.47 -5.62
C VAL A 112 1.25 -9.27 -5.80
N VAL A 113 0.73 -8.09 -5.49
CA VAL A 113 -0.71 -7.82 -5.61
C VAL A 113 -1.18 -7.96 -7.05
N LEU A 114 -0.44 -7.40 -8.01
CA LEU A 114 -0.80 -7.46 -9.42
C LEU A 114 -0.70 -8.88 -9.98
N MET A 115 0.41 -9.58 -9.70
CA MET A 115 0.62 -10.93 -10.19
C MET A 115 -0.38 -11.92 -9.60
N LEU A 116 -0.56 -11.93 -8.26
CA LEU A 116 -1.49 -12.82 -7.59
C LEU A 116 -2.93 -12.52 -8.00
N GLY A 117 -3.32 -11.24 -8.09
CA GLY A 117 -4.65 -10.82 -8.57
C GLY A 117 -4.93 -11.30 -9.99
N CYS A 118 -3.96 -11.21 -10.89
CA CYS A 118 -4.08 -11.74 -12.26
C CYS A 118 -4.19 -13.26 -12.29
N ALA A 119 -3.50 -13.96 -11.41
CA ALA A 119 -3.53 -15.42 -11.34
C ALA A 119 -4.87 -15.93 -10.78
N VAL A 120 -5.30 -15.37 -9.65
CA VAL A 120 -6.56 -15.73 -8.99
C VAL A 120 -7.77 -15.44 -9.89
N ALA A 121 -7.75 -14.36 -10.65
CA ALA A 121 -8.83 -14.01 -11.58
C ALA A 121 -8.98 -14.99 -12.78
N ARG A 122 -8.08 -15.96 -12.95
CA ARG A 122 -8.14 -17.02 -13.96
C ARG A 122 -8.68 -18.34 -13.40
N VAL A 123 -8.76 -18.45 -12.08
CA VAL A 123 -9.19 -19.66 -11.39
C VAL A 123 -10.72 -19.66 -11.29
N PRO A 124 -11.42 -20.78 -11.56
CA PRO A 124 -12.87 -20.87 -11.42
C PRO A 124 -13.31 -20.61 -9.96
N PRO A 125 -14.51 -20.05 -9.75
CA PRO A 125 -15.10 -19.89 -8.43
C PRO A 125 -15.17 -21.21 -7.65
N GLY A 126 -14.90 -21.18 -6.35
CA GLY A 126 -14.94 -22.37 -5.48
C GLY A 126 -13.75 -23.33 -5.66
N SER A 127 -12.77 -22.98 -6.47
CA SER A 127 -11.52 -23.76 -6.62
C SER A 127 -10.62 -23.63 -5.39
N GLY A 128 -9.67 -24.57 -5.27
CA GLY A 128 -8.61 -24.52 -4.26
C GLY A 128 -7.57 -23.42 -4.53
N LEU A 129 -6.62 -23.28 -3.59
CA LEU A 129 -5.53 -22.31 -3.69
C LEU A 129 -4.67 -22.52 -4.95
N PRO A 130 -4.32 -21.44 -5.67
CA PRO A 130 -3.41 -21.52 -6.81
C PRO A 130 -1.96 -21.62 -6.31
N LEU A 131 -1.47 -22.84 -6.06
CA LEU A 131 -0.16 -23.07 -5.41
C LEU A 131 1.03 -22.44 -6.15
N ARG A 132 1.04 -22.48 -7.51
CA ARG A 132 2.14 -21.88 -8.29
C ARG A 132 2.26 -20.38 -8.10
N PRO A 133 1.19 -19.56 -8.21
CA PRO A 133 1.25 -18.15 -7.87
C PRO A 133 1.60 -17.88 -6.40
N LEU A 134 1.13 -18.69 -5.47
CA LEU A 134 1.49 -18.56 -4.06
C LEU A 134 2.97 -18.88 -3.81
N ALA A 135 3.53 -19.88 -4.48
CA ALA A 135 4.96 -20.15 -4.43
C ALA A 135 5.78 -18.96 -4.94
N ALA A 136 5.32 -18.29 -6.02
CA ALA A 136 5.97 -17.08 -6.52
C ALA A 136 5.88 -15.92 -5.50
N VAL A 137 4.77 -15.76 -4.78
CA VAL A 137 4.69 -14.82 -3.62
C VAL A 137 5.70 -15.21 -2.56
N GLY A 138 5.81 -16.52 -2.23
CA GLY A 138 6.76 -17.05 -1.28
C GLY A 138 8.23 -16.75 -1.63
N VAL A 139 8.58 -16.77 -2.92
CA VAL A 139 9.93 -16.43 -3.40
C VAL A 139 10.26 -14.96 -3.11
N LEU A 140 9.39 -14.01 -3.47
CA LEU A 140 9.63 -12.58 -3.17
C LEU A 140 9.64 -12.33 -1.66
N PHE A 141 8.74 -12.98 -0.92
CA PHE A 141 8.70 -12.90 0.54
C PHE A 141 10.02 -13.37 1.17
N ALA A 142 10.54 -14.51 0.72
CA ALA A 142 11.81 -15.07 1.22
C ALA A 142 12.99 -14.14 0.91
N LEU A 143 13.07 -13.58 -0.30
CA LEU A 143 14.12 -12.62 -0.66
C LEU A 143 14.08 -11.37 0.19
N VAL A 144 12.91 -10.77 0.40
CA VAL A 144 12.74 -9.60 1.28
C VAL A 144 13.11 -9.92 2.74
N LEU A 145 12.85 -11.15 3.19
CA LEU A 145 13.31 -11.60 4.53
C LEU A 145 14.82 -11.77 4.62
N VAL A 146 15.49 -12.18 3.55
CA VAL A 146 16.96 -12.27 3.48
C VAL A 146 17.59 -10.87 3.50
N GLU A 147 16.90 -9.82 3.01
CA GLU A 147 17.28 -8.41 3.13
C GLU A 147 17.05 -7.81 4.53
N PRO A 148 16.88 -8.58 5.58
CA PRO A 148 16.25 -8.41 6.91
C PRO A 148 15.13 -7.35 6.98
N ASP A 149 14.29 -7.24 5.95
CA ASP A 149 13.17 -6.30 5.91
C ASP A 149 11.85 -6.98 6.34
N PHE A 150 11.68 -7.08 7.66
CA PHE A 150 10.48 -7.68 8.25
C PHE A 150 9.22 -6.85 7.95
N GLY A 151 9.34 -5.52 7.98
CA GLY A 151 8.20 -4.61 7.74
C GLY A 151 7.61 -4.79 6.35
N THR A 152 8.45 -4.70 5.32
CA THR A 152 8.02 -4.92 3.93
C THR A 152 7.45 -6.33 3.73
N SER A 153 8.01 -7.36 4.41
CA SER A 153 7.49 -8.73 4.37
C SER A 153 6.06 -8.85 4.89
N VAL A 154 5.74 -8.18 6.01
CA VAL A 154 4.38 -8.13 6.58
C VAL A 154 3.41 -7.45 5.60
N VAL A 155 3.79 -6.31 5.03
CA VAL A 155 2.94 -5.57 4.09
C VAL A 155 2.72 -6.35 2.78
N LEU A 156 3.73 -7.08 2.31
CA LEU A 156 3.64 -7.96 1.14
C LEU A 156 2.61 -9.08 1.37
N LEU A 157 2.66 -9.74 2.52
CA LEU A 157 1.66 -10.76 2.89
C LEU A 157 0.28 -10.16 3.10
N ALA A 158 0.18 -8.95 3.67
CA ALA A 158 -1.10 -8.25 3.80
C ALA A 158 -1.72 -7.95 2.43
N GLY A 159 -0.92 -7.49 1.46
CA GLY A 159 -1.38 -7.30 0.08
C GLY A 159 -1.87 -8.61 -0.55
N ALA A 160 -1.12 -9.71 -0.39
CA ALA A 160 -1.51 -11.04 -0.84
C ALA A 160 -2.81 -11.52 -0.17
N ALA A 161 -2.93 -11.34 1.15
CA ALA A 161 -4.14 -11.68 1.91
C ALA A 161 -5.36 -10.88 1.43
N GLY A 162 -5.20 -9.59 1.13
CA GLY A 162 -6.26 -8.76 0.54
C GLY A 162 -6.73 -9.27 -0.82
N VAL A 163 -5.80 -9.72 -1.68
CA VAL A 163 -6.13 -10.37 -2.97
C VAL A 163 -6.91 -11.66 -2.76
N LEU A 164 -6.44 -12.52 -1.86
CA LEU A 164 -7.08 -13.80 -1.56
C LEU A 164 -8.46 -13.61 -0.93
N TRP A 165 -8.59 -12.69 0.03
CA TRP A 165 -9.87 -12.40 0.69
C TRP A 165 -10.96 -11.94 -0.29
N ALA A 166 -10.58 -11.13 -1.29
CA ALA A 166 -11.51 -10.65 -2.32
C ALA A 166 -11.75 -11.66 -3.46
N SER A 167 -11.10 -12.82 -3.42
CA SER A 167 -11.24 -13.88 -4.41
C SER A 167 -12.52 -14.69 -4.21
N GLU A 168 -12.84 -15.53 -5.19
CA GLU A 168 -13.94 -16.48 -5.14
C GLU A 168 -13.46 -17.92 -4.84
N LEU A 169 -12.31 -18.05 -4.14
CA LEU A 169 -11.74 -19.33 -3.74
C LEU A 169 -12.50 -19.92 -2.53
N ARG A 170 -12.23 -21.19 -2.23
CA ARG A 170 -12.84 -21.88 -1.07
C ARG A 170 -12.47 -21.19 0.23
N THR A 171 -13.45 -20.87 1.07
CA THR A 171 -13.24 -20.23 2.37
C THR A 171 -12.33 -21.02 3.30
N GLY A 172 -12.43 -22.36 3.29
CA GLY A 172 -11.53 -23.23 4.08
C GLY A 172 -10.07 -23.08 3.70
N ASP A 173 -9.76 -22.99 2.40
CA ASP A 173 -8.40 -22.78 1.92
C ASP A 173 -7.88 -21.37 2.24
N LEU A 174 -8.77 -20.37 2.20
CA LEU A 174 -8.42 -19.00 2.61
C LEU A 174 -8.08 -18.93 4.11
N MET A 175 -8.86 -19.60 4.96
CA MET A 175 -8.57 -19.70 6.38
C MET A 175 -7.27 -20.44 6.65
N LEU A 176 -7.04 -21.56 5.95
CA LEU A 176 -5.78 -22.31 6.06
C LEU A 176 -4.59 -21.44 5.65
N SER A 177 -4.69 -20.67 4.55
CA SER A 177 -3.63 -19.78 4.12
C SER A 177 -3.35 -18.64 5.12
N ALA A 178 -4.39 -18.10 5.76
CA ALA A 178 -4.24 -17.09 6.81
C ALA A 178 -3.54 -17.65 8.06
N VAL A 179 -3.94 -18.85 8.50
CA VAL A 179 -3.31 -19.57 9.62
C VAL A 179 -1.85 -19.89 9.29
N ALA A 180 -1.58 -20.41 8.08
CA ALA A 180 -0.22 -20.69 7.63
C ALA A 180 0.66 -19.44 7.61
N ALA A 181 0.14 -18.32 7.05
CA ALA A 181 0.85 -17.03 7.03
C ALA A 181 1.15 -16.52 8.45
N PHE A 182 0.21 -16.66 9.38
CA PHE A 182 0.40 -16.30 10.79
C PHE A 182 1.53 -17.10 11.43
N PHE A 183 1.55 -18.42 11.26
CA PHE A 183 2.63 -19.27 11.82
C PHE A 183 3.98 -19.03 11.13
N VAL A 184 3.99 -18.72 9.83
CA VAL A 184 5.21 -18.31 9.11
C VAL A 184 5.75 -17.02 9.70
N LEU A 185 4.93 -15.99 9.92
CA LEU A 185 5.35 -14.72 10.53
C LEU A 185 5.84 -14.91 11.96
N LEU A 186 5.17 -15.73 12.77
CA LEU A 186 5.62 -16.11 14.11
C LEU A 186 6.99 -16.79 14.04
N GLY A 187 7.17 -17.80 13.20
CA GLY A 187 8.44 -18.49 13.03
C GLY A 187 9.56 -17.55 12.61
N VAL A 188 9.31 -16.70 11.63
CA VAL A 188 10.25 -15.68 11.15
C VAL A 188 10.63 -14.69 12.26
N MET A 189 9.69 -14.32 13.11
CA MET A 189 9.96 -13.43 14.25
C MET A 189 10.91 -14.08 15.28
N TRP A 190 10.72 -15.37 15.57
CA TRP A 190 11.53 -16.09 16.56
C TRP A 190 12.90 -16.54 16.03
N LEU A 191 13.08 -16.74 14.73
CA LEU A 191 14.33 -17.22 14.11
C LEU A 191 15.47 -16.20 14.18
N ALA A 192 15.18 -14.88 14.19
CA ALA A 192 16.21 -13.84 14.21
C ALA A 192 16.27 -13.14 15.59
N PRO A 193 17.43 -13.16 16.28
CA PRO A 193 17.58 -12.57 17.62
C PRO A 193 17.13 -11.10 17.69
N TYR A 194 17.49 -10.28 16.70
CA TYR A 194 17.13 -8.86 16.68
C TYR A 194 15.63 -8.61 16.55
N ARG A 195 14.87 -9.50 15.87
CA ARG A 195 13.41 -9.40 15.76
C ARG A 195 12.74 -9.76 17.07
N ARG A 196 13.24 -10.80 17.72
CA ARG A 196 12.78 -11.20 19.06
C ARG A 196 13.05 -10.09 20.07
N GLU A 197 14.22 -9.46 20.03
CA GLU A 197 14.56 -8.32 20.88
C GLU A 197 13.58 -7.17 20.68
N ARG A 198 13.29 -6.76 19.43
CA ARG A 198 12.28 -5.74 19.14
C ARG A 198 10.90 -6.08 19.68
N PHE A 199 10.51 -7.34 19.63
CA PHE A 199 9.23 -7.78 20.19
C PHE A 199 9.23 -7.75 21.71
N MET A 200 10.31 -8.16 22.39
CA MET A 200 10.44 -8.05 23.84
C MET A 200 10.47 -6.60 24.30
N THR A 201 11.20 -5.74 23.59
CA THR A 201 11.22 -4.30 23.83
C THR A 201 9.83 -3.65 23.68
N PHE A 202 9.00 -4.17 22.78
CA PHE A 202 7.62 -3.70 22.64
C PHE A 202 6.77 -4.01 23.89
N LEU A 203 7.00 -5.14 24.55
CA LEU A 203 6.26 -5.50 25.77
C LEU A 203 6.63 -4.63 26.96
N ASP A 204 7.90 -4.21 27.08
CA ASP A 204 8.37 -3.27 28.09
C ASP A 204 9.43 -2.33 27.50
N PRO A 205 9.01 -1.23 26.82
CA PRO A 205 9.95 -0.28 26.22
C PRO A 205 10.81 0.45 27.23
N TRP A 206 10.28 0.67 28.45
CA TRP A 206 10.96 1.41 29.50
C TRP A 206 12.11 0.63 30.14
N ALA A 207 12.03 -0.70 30.21
CA ALA A 207 13.12 -1.54 30.69
C ALA A 207 14.36 -1.50 29.77
N ALA A 208 14.19 -1.08 28.49
CA ALA A 208 15.25 -0.96 27.49
C ALA A 208 15.40 0.50 26.98
N ALA A 209 15.05 1.48 27.81
CA ALA A 209 14.97 2.90 27.39
C ALA A 209 16.29 3.47 26.86
N ASP A 210 17.44 3.01 27.35
CA ASP A 210 18.76 3.44 26.91
C ASP A 210 19.34 2.59 25.77
N GLY A 211 18.58 1.61 25.27
CA GLY A 211 18.98 0.64 24.22
C GLY A 211 17.96 0.51 23.12
N SER A 212 17.53 -0.73 22.88
CA SER A 212 16.58 -1.07 21.81
C SER A 212 15.20 -0.41 21.95
N GLY A 213 14.81 0.01 23.14
CA GLY A 213 13.56 0.75 23.43
C GLY A 213 13.64 2.25 23.25
N TYR A 214 14.86 2.83 23.13
CA TYR A 214 15.07 4.28 23.08
C TYR A 214 14.17 4.98 22.06
N GLN A 215 14.10 4.44 20.84
CA GLN A 215 13.31 5.03 19.76
C GLN A 215 11.81 5.09 20.09
N VAL A 216 11.26 4.04 20.68
CA VAL A 216 9.83 3.96 21.03
C VAL A 216 9.53 4.86 22.25
N VAL A 217 10.41 4.88 23.25
CA VAL A 217 10.26 5.76 24.43
C VAL A 217 10.29 7.22 24.02
N GLN A 218 11.27 7.63 23.19
CA GLN A 218 11.35 9.02 22.69
C GLN A 218 10.13 9.40 21.84
N SER A 219 9.61 8.46 21.05
CA SER A 219 8.37 8.66 20.29
C SER A 219 7.17 8.96 21.22
N MET A 220 7.01 8.18 22.29
CA MET A 220 5.95 8.42 23.28
C MET A 220 6.12 9.75 24.02
N VAL A 221 7.35 10.13 24.34
CA VAL A 221 7.66 11.42 24.98
C VAL A 221 7.30 12.59 24.05
N ALA A 222 7.66 12.49 22.76
CA ALA A 222 7.33 13.50 21.76
C ALA A 222 5.82 13.67 21.58
N ILE A 223 5.07 12.56 21.44
CA ILE A 223 3.59 12.58 21.35
C ILE A 223 2.98 13.22 22.59
N LYS A 224 3.48 12.88 23.80
CA LYS A 224 3.00 13.47 25.06
C LYS A 224 3.29 14.97 25.14
N ALA A 225 4.44 15.43 24.64
CA ALA A 225 4.82 16.84 24.63
C ALA A 225 3.86 17.70 23.78
N GLY A 226 3.35 17.17 22.67
CA GLY A 226 2.39 17.89 21.81
C GLY A 226 1.01 18.08 22.43
N GLY A 227 0.58 17.18 23.32
CA GLY A 227 -0.70 17.29 24.02
C GLY A 227 -1.92 17.46 23.09
N PHE A 228 -2.88 18.27 23.49
CA PHE A 228 -4.10 18.53 22.71
C PHE A 228 -3.89 19.57 21.60
N PHE A 229 -3.15 20.67 21.88
CA PHE A 229 -3.11 21.89 21.08
C PHE A 229 -1.82 22.09 20.29
N ALA A 230 -0.90 21.16 20.38
CA ALA A 230 0.37 21.19 19.66
C ALA A 230 1.44 22.19 20.17
N SER A 231 2.70 21.88 19.94
CA SER A 231 3.81 22.81 20.18
C SER A 231 3.98 23.83 19.06
N GLY A 232 3.35 23.60 17.90
CA GLY A 232 3.49 24.36 16.67
C GLY A 232 4.51 23.77 15.69
N ALA A 233 4.33 24.01 14.40
CA ALA A 233 5.23 23.52 13.35
C ALA A 233 6.64 24.08 13.52
N GLY A 234 7.65 23.22 13.55
CA GLY A 234 9.07 23.60 13.77
C GLY A 234 9.46 23.87 15.22
N ALA A 235 8.52 23.82 16.18
CA ALA A 235 8.79 24.04 17.60
C ALA A 235 9.14 22.73 18.35
N GLY A 236 9.11 21.57 17.71
CA GLY A 236 9.42 20.28 18.29
C GLY A 236 10.85 20.24 18.84
N ALA A 237 10.98 20.36 20.17
CA ALA A 237 12.28 20.28 20.87
C ALA A 237 12.66 18.82 21.15
N GLN A 238 11.65 17.98 21.45
CA GLN A 238 11.83 16.55 21.77
C GLN A 238 12.04 15.72 20.50
N GLY A 239 11.46 16.13 19.37
CA GLY A 239 11.60 15.46 18.08
C GLY A 239 13.05 15.29 17.63
N THR A 240 13.94 16.21 17.97
CA THR A 240 15.39 16.11 17.65
C THR A 240 16.09 14.94 18.35
N ALA A 241 15.49 14.37 19.41
CA ALA A 241 16.01 13.21 20.14
C ALA A 241 15.52 11.87 19.57
N VAL A 242 14.50 11.86 18.69
CA VAL A 242 13.92 10.63 18.12
C VAL A 242 14.73 10.21 16.90
N PRO A 243 15.41 9.04 16.91
CA PRO A 243 16.06 8.49 15.72
C PRO A 243 15.04 8.22 14.62
N GLU A 244 15.47 8.32 13.36
CA GLU A 244 14.62 8.04 12.17
C GLU A 244 13.30 8.83 12.15
N LEU A 245 13.32 10.07 12.68
CA LEU A 245 12.14 10.92 12.81
C LEU A 245 11.48 11.23 11.47
N GLY A 246 12.26 11.40 10.41
CA GLY A 246 11.76 11.68 9.05
C GLY A 246 11.21 10.44 8.32
N THR A 247 11.48 9.24 8.82
CA THR A 247 11.14 7.95 8.19
C THR A 247 10.11 7.18 9.01
N ASP A 248 10.55 6.35 9.93
CA ASP A 248 9.72 5.39 10.64
C ASP A 248 8.90 6.00 11.78
N MET A 249 9.38 7.11 12.38
CA MET A 249 8.77 7.76 13.55
C MET A 249 8.13 9.11 13.22
N ILE A 250 7.84 9.39 11.95
CA ILE A 250 7.26 10.68 11.54
C ILE A 250 5.90 10.96 12.19
N PHE A 251 5.15 9.93 12.57
CA PHE A 251 3.88 10.08 13.27
C PHE A 251 4.07 10.66 14.68
N ALA A 252 5.21 10.39 15.33
CA ALA A 252 5.55 11.00 16.61
C ALA A 252 5.78 12.52 16.46
N LEU A 253 6.46 12.95 15.40
CA LEU A 253 6.63 14.37 15.09
C LEU A 253 5.29 15.05 14.80
N ILE A 254 4.39 14.38 14.07
CA ILE A 254 3.01 14.88 13.87
C ILE A 254 2.32 15.05 15.23
N GLY A 255 2.50 14.11 16.15
CA GLY A 255 1.97 14.18 17.50
C GLY A 255 2.52 15.37 18.29
N GLU A 256 3.83 15.63 18.21
CA GLU A 256 4.48 16.74 18.90
C GLU A 256 4.09 18.10 18.32
N GLU A 257 4.16 18.25 16.99
CA GLU A 257 3.99 19.55 16.33
C GLU A 257 2.53 19.91 16.05
N LEU A 258 1.67 18.94 15.77
CA LEU A 258 0.25 19.15 15.44
C LEU A 258 -0.71 18.63 16.51
N GLY A 259 -0.19 18.01 17.57
CA GLY A 259 -0.97 17.50 18.70
C GLY A 259 -1.98 16.42 18.33
N LEU A 260 -2.94 16.21 19.24
CA LEU A 260 -3.98 15.18 19.07
C LEU A 260 -4.81 15.40 17.79
N PHE A 261 -5.14 16.65 17.47
CA PHE A 261 -5.95 16.95 16.28
C PHE A 261 -5.24 16.58 14.97
N GLY A 262 -3.91 16.84 14.88
CA GLY A 262 -3.11 16.43 13.73
C GLY A 262 -3.04 14.91 13.59
N MET A 263 -2.81 14.18 14.69
CA MET A 263 -2.82 12.73 14.70
C MET A 263 -4.17 12.17 14.24
N MET A 264 -5.28 12.68 14.79
CA MET A 264 -6.63 12.23 14.42
C MET A 264 -6.96 12.52 12.96
N ALA A 265 -6.54 13.67 12.42
CA ALA A 265 -6.73 14.01 11.02
C ALA A 265 -5.99 13.03 10.09
N VAL A 266 -4.76 12.65 10.44
CA VAL A 266 -3.98 11.65 9.68
C VAL A 266 -4.63 10.27 9.75
N ILE A 267 -5.05 9.81 10.94
CA ILE A 267 -5.76 8.53 11.12
C ILE A 267 -7.07 8.52 10.32
N ALA A 268 -7.84 9.61 10.37
CA ALA A 268 -9.08 9.75 9.60
C ALA A 268 -8.83 9.72 8.09
N ALA A 269 -7.75 10.36 7.61
CA ALA A 269 -7.37 10.34 6.20
C ALA A 269 -7.00 8.92 5.74
N PHE A 270 -6.23 8.15 6.51
CA PHE A 270 -5.95 6.73 6.20
C PHE A 270 -7.21 5.86 6.29
N GLY A 271 -8.10 6.12 7.26
CA GLY A 271 -9.41 5.51 7.35
C GLY A 271 -10.23 5.74 6.07
N PHE A 272 -10.24 6.98 5.58
CA PHE A 272 -10.89 7.32 4.32
C PHE A 272 -10.28 6.58 3.12
N VAL A 273 -8.93 6.56 2.98
CA VAL A 273 -8.24 5.84 1.91
C VAL A 273 -8.60 4.36 1.92
N THR A 274 -8.61 3.75 3.10
CA THR A 274 -8.96 2.33 3.30
C THR A 274 -10.42 2.05 2.91
N LEU A 275 -11.36 2.83 3.44
CA LEU A 275 -12.78 2.67 3.13
C LEU A 275 -13.09 2.92 1.66
N ALA A 276 -12.45 3.93 1.05
CA ALA A 276 -12.59 4.23 -0.38
C ALA A 276 -12.06 3.08 -1.23
N GLY A 277 -10.88 2.54 -0.90
CA GLY A 277 -10.27 1.43 -1.61
C GLY A 277 -11.12 0.15 -1.54
N PHE A 278 -11.62 -0.25 -0.36
CA PHE A 278 -12.54 -1.40 -0.25
C PHE A 278 -13.87 -1.15 -0.96
N LYS A 279 -14.39 0.07 -0.93
CA LYS A 279 -15.60 0.42 -1.69
C LYS A 279 -15.39 0.31 -3.20
N ILE A 280 -14.18 0.64 -3.70
CA ILE A 280 -13.79 0.43 -5.10
C ILE A 280 -13.70 -1.08 -5.39
N SER A 281 -13.07 -1.88 -4.52
CA SER A 281 -12.99 -3.33 -4.64
C SER A 281 -14.37 -3.97 -4.75
N LEU A 282 -15.27 -3.70 -3.82
CA LEU A 282 -16.63 -4.26 -3.79
C LEU A 282 -17.48 -3.87 -5.02
N ARG A 283 -17.14 -2.76 -5.68
CA ARG A 283 -17.87 -2.26 -6.86
C ARG A 283 -17.21 -2.59 -8.18
N ALA A 284 -16.04 -3.21 -8.17
CA ALA A 284 -15.31 -3.59 -9.37
C ALA A 284 -16.09 -4.59 -10.23
N PRO A 285 -16.12 -4.40 -11.57
CA PRO A 285 -16.94 -5.20 -12.47
C PRO A 285 -16.38 -6.61 -12.72
N SER A 286 -15.15 -6.87 -12.33
CA SER A 286 -14.47 -8.16 -12.55
C SER A 286 -13.75 -8.63 -11.30
N VAL A 287 -13.54 -9.94 -11.21
CA VAL A 287 -12.74 -10.58 -10.13
C VAL A 287 -11.34 -9.95 -10.06
N LEU A 288 -10.69 -9.72 -11.21
CA LEU A 288 -9.36 -9.08 -11.26
C LEU A 288 -9.39 -7.70 -10.59
N GLY A 289 -10.33 -6.83 -10.98
CA GLY A 289 -10.43 -5.49 -10.41
C GLY A 289 -10.70 -5.53 -8.91
N ARG A 290 -11.57 -6.46 -8.47
CA ARG A 290 -11.91 -6.67 -7.06
C ARG A 290 -10.69 -7.09 -6.25
N CYS A 291 -9.97 -8.13 -6.70
CA CYS A 291 -8.79 -8.67 -6.02
C CYS A 291 -7.65 -7.67 -5.97
N VAL A 292 -7.32 -7.00 -7.09
CA VAL A 292 -6.25 -5.99 -7.13
C VAL A 292 -6.60 -4.81 -6.22
N ALA A 293 -7.84 -4.30 -6.27
CA ALA A 293 -8.23 -3.19 -5.42
C ALA A 293 -8.16 -3.54 -3.92
N ALA A 294 -8.61 -4.74 -3.53
CA ALA A 294 -8.52 -5.20 -2.15
C ALA A 294 -7.06 -5.36 -1.69
N GLY A 295 -6.20 -5.96 -2.53
CA GLY A 295 -4.79 -6.15 -2.23
C GLY A 295 -4.04 -4.83 -2.03
N LEU A 296 -4.22 -3.86 -2.94
CA LEU A 296 -3.61 -2.54 -2.84
C LEU A 296 -4.11 -1.77 -1.60
N THR A 297 -5.41 -1.88 -1.30
CA THR A 297 -5.99 -1.23 -0.12
C THR A 297 -5.43 -1.83 1.16
N MET A 298 -5.38 -3.17 1.26
CA MET A 298 -4.84 -3.86 2.44
C MET A 298 -3.36 -3.54 2.65
N MET A 299 -2.57 -3.49 1.57
CA MET A 299 -1.16 -3.08 1.59
C MET A 299 -1.00 -1.69 2.21
N LEU A 300 -1.73 -0.67 1.73
CA LEU A 300 -1.66 0.70 2.25
C LEU A 300 -2.17 0.80 3.69
N ALA A 301 -3.28 0.12 4.00
CA ALA A 301 -3.88 0.15 5.32
C ALA A 301 -2.97 -0.49 6.38
N VAL A 302 -2.45 -1.68 6.13
CA VAL A 302 -1.58 -2.39 7.07
C VAL A 302 -0.27 -1.62 7.29
N GLN A 303 0.32 -1.07 6.23
CA GLN A 303 1.53 -0.25 6.36
C GLN A 303 1.28 0.98 7.24
N ALA A 304 0.14 1.69 7.07
CA ALA A 304 -0.23 2.82 7.90
C ALA A 304 -0.50 2.41 9.36
N ILE A 305 -1.26 1.33 9.58
CA ILE A 305 -1.57 0.81 10.92
C ILE A 305 -0.30 0.45 11.68
N PHE A 306 0.65 -0.25 11.04
CA PHE A 306 1.89 -0.64 11.71
C PHE A 306 2.78 0.56 12.03
N ASN A 307 2.92 1.54 11.13
CA ASN A 307 3.71 2.73 11.41
C ASN A 307 3.10 3.57 12.56
N VAL A 308 1.80 3.88 12.47
CA VAL A 308 1.08 4.62 13.52
C VAL A 308 1.12 3.84 14.85
N GLY A 309 0.85 2.54 14.80
CA GLY A 309 0.85 1.69 15.98
C GLY A 309 2.23 1.57 16.63
N ALA A 310 3.30 1.50 15.85
CA ALA A 310 4.67 1.48 16.35
C ALA A 310 5.06 2.80 17.03
N ALA A 311 4.72 3.95 16.41
CA ALA A 311 4.98 5.25 17.00
C ALA A 311 4.22 5.49 18.32
N MET A 312 3.03 4.89 18.46
CA MET A 312 2.20 4.94 19.68
C MET A 312 2.53 3.81 20.68
N ALA A 313 3.54 2.99 20.43
CA ALA A 313 3.86 1.79 21.22
C ALA A 313 2.69 0.80 21.38
N VAL A 314 1.77 0.72 20.42
CA VAL A 314 0.65 -0.23 20.36
C VAL A 314 1.01 -1.47 19.54
N LEU A 315 1.98 -1.34 18.63
CA LEU A 315 2.52 -2.42 17.80
C LEU A 315 4.06 -2.41 17.87
N PRO A 316 4.71 -3.57 17.67
CA PRO A 316 6.18 -3.63 17.65
C PRO A 316 6.75 -2.84 16.47
N LEU A 317 7.90 -2.20 16.68
CA LEU A 317 8.60 -1.45 15.65
C LEU A 317 9.05 -2.37 14.51
N ALA A 318 8.57 -2.12 13.32
CA ALA A 318 8.83 -2.95 12.15
C ALA A 318 9.68 -2.26 11.06
N GLY A 319 10.10 -0.99 11.27
CA GLY A 319 10.93 -0.28 10.30
C GLY A 319 10.19 0.03 9.00
N MET A 320 8.95 0.53 9.07
CA MET A 320 8.12 0.82 7.92
C MET A 320 7.80 2.29 7.81
N THR A 321 7.89 2.83 6.60
CA THR A 321 7.48 4.19 6.30
C THR A 321 5.96 4.37 6.39
N LEU A 322 5.48 5.52 6.89
CA LEU A 322 4.07 5.90 6.81
C LEU A 322 3.72 6.28 5.36
N PRO A 323 2.76 5.60 4.70
CA PRO A 323 2.43 5.86 3.31
C PRO A 323 2.17 7.35 3.05
N PHE A 324 2.67 7.88 1.94
CA PHE A 324 2.58 9.29 1.52
C PHE A 324 3.33 10.28 2.40
N ILE A 325 3.48 10.09 3.70
CA ILE A 325 4.00 11.07 4.67
C ILE A 325 5.51 10.90 4.89
N SER A 326 6.00 9.71 5.23
CA SER A 326 7.42 9.47 5.55
C SER A 326 8.36 9.78 4.38
N TYR A 327 9.59 10.13 4.69
CA TYR A 327 10.65 10.23 3.70
C TYR A 327 10.95 8.83 3.13
N GLY A 328 10.82 8.68 1.82
CA GLY A 328 11.06 7.44 1.10
C GLY A 328 10.57 7.55 -0.34
N GLY A 329 11.51 7.76 -1.29
CA GLY A 329 11.16 7.98 -2.70
C GLY A 329 10.42 6.78 -3.32
N SER A 330 11.00 5.57 -3.16
CA SER A 330 10.41 4.33 -3.70
C SER A 330 9.04 4.03 -3.11
N SER A 331 8.87 4.20 -1.78
CA SER A 331 7.60 3.99 -1.10
C SER A 331 6.52 4.94 -1.61
N LEU A 332 6.86 6.22 -1.79
CA LEU A 332 5.95 7.23 -2.30
C LEU A 332 5.48 6.93 -3.74
N LEU A 333 6.43 6.52 -4.62
CA LEU A 333 6.12 6.11 -5.99
C LEU A 333 5.13 4.95 -6.01
N VAL A 334 5.36 3.92 -5.20
CA VAL A 334 4.50 2.73 -5.11
C VAL A 334 3.13 3.08 -4.54
N CYS A 335 3.05 3.93 -3.50
CA CYS A 335 1.79 4.39 -2.93
C CYS A 335 0.95 5.16 -3.95
N PHE A 336 1.54 6.11 -4.69
CA PHE A 336 0.84 6.85 -5.74
C PHE A 336 0.44 5.95 -6.93
N ALA A 337 1.29 5.01 -7.34
CA ALA A 337 0.95 4.03 -8.36
C ALA A 337 -0.25 3.16 -7.93
N ALA A 338 -0.28 2.71 -6.67
CA ALA A 338 -1.40 1.97 -6.11
C ALA A 338 -2.71 2.77 -6.16
N VAL A 339 -2.68 4.05 -5.74
CA VAL A 339 -3.84 4.95 -5.83
C VAL A 339 -4.26 5.19 -7.29
N GLY A 340 -3.30 5.31 -8.21
CA GLY A 340 -3.57 5.43 -9.65
C GLY A 340 -4.30 4.22 -10.23
N ILE A 341 -3.90 3.01 -9.82
CA ILE A 341 -4.57 1.75 -10.21
C ILE A 341 -5.99 1.70 -9.61
N LEU A 342 -6.16 2.05 -8.31
CA LEU A 342 -7.47 2.13 -7.67
C LEU A 342 -8.40 3.14 -8.37
N TYR A 343 -7.86 4.31 -8.73
CA TYR A 343 -8.56 5.32 -9.51
C TYR A 343 -9.07 4.75 -10.83
N ARG A 344 -8.21 4.04 -11.58
CA ARG A 344 -8.56 3.41 -12.85
C ARG A 344 -9.63 2.33 -12.71
N ILE A 345 -9.51 1.46 -11.71
CA ILE A 345 -10.53 0.44 -11.43
C ILE A 345 -11.88 1.09 -11.14
N SER A 346 -11.89 2.19 -10.37
CA SER A 346 -13.11 2.95 -10.08
C SER A 346 -13.73 3.55 -11.35
N GLU A 347 -12.90 4.13 -12.24
CA GLU A 347 -13.35 4.72 -13.49
C GLU A 347 -13.96 3.67 -14.43
N ASP A 348 -13.27 2.54 -14.63
CA ASP A 348 -13.75 1.45 -15.47
C ASP A 348 -15.05 0.84 -14.89
N SER A 349 -15.22 0.85 -13.56
CA SER A 349 -16.45 0.40 -12.87
C SER A 349 -17.64 1.33 -13.16
N GLU A 350 -17.43 2.64 -13.23
CA GLU A 350 -18.47 3.59 -13.61
C GLU A 350 -18.88 3.40 -15.07
N ARG A 351 -17.91 3.35 -15.98
CA ARG A 351 -18.17 3.12 -17.41
C ARG A 351 -18.96 1.84 -17.67
N ALA A 352 -18.61 0.75 -16.98
CA ALA A 352 -19.34 -0.51 -17.09
C ALA A 352 -20.79 -0.43 -16.59
N ARG A 353 -21.07 0.36 -15.55
CA ARG A 353 -22.42 0.60 -15.04
C ARG A 353 -23.26 1.45 -15.98
N GLU A 354 -22.68 2.49 -16.58
CA GLU A 354 -23.39 3.36 -17.54
C GLU A 354 -23.71 2.64 -18.85
N ALA A 355 -22.88 1.69 -19.28
CA ALA A 355 -23.09 0.90 -20.49
C ALA A 355 -24.27 -0.11 -20.35
N LYS A 356 -24.50 -0.69 -19.16
CA LYS A 356 -25.57 -1.67 -18.92
C LYS A 356 -27.00 -1.16 -19.20
N PRO A 357 -27.41 0.06 -18.78
CA PRO A 357 -28.76 0.57 -19.10
C PRO A 357 -28.96 0.87 -20.58
N ARG A 358 -27.91 1.33 -21.31
CA ARG A 358 -27.96 1.61 -22.75
C ARG A 358 -28.18 0.32 -23.56
N ALA A 359 -27.43 -0.75 -23.23
CA ALA A 359 -27.60 -2.05 -23.89
C ALA A 359 -28.99 -2.65 -23.65
N ARG A 360 -29.58 -2.47 -22.45
CA ARG A 360 -30.94 -2.94 -22.14
C ARG A 360 -32.04 -2.16 -22.89
N LYS A 361 -31.82 -0.86 -23.12
CA LYS A 361 -32.75 -0.03 -23.91
C LYS A 361 -32.71 -0.42 -25.39
N THR A 362 -31.52 -0.61 -25.99
CA THR A 362 -31.38 -1.04 -27.40
C THR A 362 -31.97 -2.43 -27.62
N ALA A 363 -31.68 -3.41 -26.77
CA ALA A 363 -32.25 -4.75 -26.87
C ALA A 363 -33.78 -4.77 -26.76
N ASN A 364 -34.37 -3.87 -25.96
CA ASN A 364 -35.83 -3.76 -25.82
C ASN A 364 -36.47 -3.05 -27.03
N THR A 365 -35.76 -2.14 -27.68
CA THR A 365 -36.20 -1.45 -28.90
C THR A 365 -36.17 -2.40 -30.09
N ASP A 366 -35.16 -3.25 -30.21
CA ASP A 366 -35.06 -4.28 -31.26
C ASP A 366 -36.08 -5.37 -31.11
N ARG A 367 -36.40 -5.82 -29.87
CA ARG A 367 -37.51 -6.75 -29.61
C ARG A 367 -38.87 -6.17 -30.00
N ARG A 368 -39.10 -4.87 -29.75
CA ARG A 368 -40.35 -4.22 -30.15
C ARG A 368 -40.49 -4.08 -31.68
N ARG A 369 -39.38 -3.81 -32.37
CA ARG A 369 -39.35 -3.73 -33.86
C ARG A 369 -39.57 -5.13 -34.50
N GLY A 370 -38.97 -6.21 -33.92
CA GLY A 370 -39.16 -7.57 -34.41
C GLY A 370 -40.59 -8.11 -34.26
N HIS A 371 -41.32 -7.70 -33.22
CA HIS A 371 -42.74 -8.12 -33.03
C HIS A 371 -43.74 -7.30 -33.87
N GLY A 372 -43.36 -6.04 -34.26
CA GLY A 372 -44.22 -5.23 -35.16
C GLY A 372 -44.22 -5.74 -36.61
N GLY A 373 -43.10 -6.29 -37.09
CA GLY A 373 -42.96 -6.85 -38.44
C GLY A 373 -43.73 -8.18 -38.66
N ALA A 374 -43.86 -9.02 -37.61
CA ALA A 374 -44.53 -10.32 -37.71
C ALA A 374 -46.08 -10.23 -37.73
N ARG A 375 -46.66 -9.11 -37.30
CA ARG A 375 -48.12 -8.89 -37.34
C ARG A 375 -48.64 -8.42 -38.72
N ASN A 376 -47.84 -7.73 -39.52
CA ASN A 376 -48.27 -7.23 -40.81
C ASN A 376 -48.22 -8.27 -41.96
N THR A 377 -47.49 -9.38 -41.81
CA THR A 377 -47.42 -10.41 -42.86
C THR A 377 -48.55 -11.46 -42.76
N ARG A 378 -49.32 -11.46 -41.66
CA ARG A 378 -50.50 -12.36 -41.52
C ARG A 378 -51.78 -11.74 -42.07
N ALA A 379 -51.83 -10.42 -42.27
CA ALA A 379 -53.05 -9.74 -42.80
C ALA A 379 -53.17 -9.76 -44.34
N LEU A 380 -52.14 -10.20 -45.08
CA LEU A 380 -52.10 -10.24 -46.53
C LEU A 380 -52.25 -11.66 -47.15
N ARG A 381 -52.59 -12.71 -46.35
CA ARG A 381 -52.78 -14.07 -46.83
C ARG A 381 -54.19 -14.60 -46.60
N GLY A 382 -55.16 -13.76 -46.40
CA GLY A 382 -56.60 -14.14 -46.25
C GLY A 382 -57.47 -13.26 -47.11
N GLY A 383 -57.39 -13.43 -48.44
CA GLY A 383 -58.30 -12.86 -49.42
C GLY A 383 -58.28 -13.69 -50.68
#